data_eae288db499e3f1f89596eb52127817d
#
_entry.id   eae288db499e3f1f89596eb52127817d
#
_cell.length_a   1.000
_cell.length_b   1.000
_cell.length_c   1.000
_cell.angle_alpha   90.00
_cell.angle_beta   90.00
_cell.angle_gamma   90.00
#
_symmetry.space_group_name_H-M   'P 1'
#
loop_
_entity.id
_entity.type
_entity.pdbx_description
1 polymer ?
#
loop_
_entity_poly.entity_id
_entity_poly.type
_entity_poly.pdbx_seq_one_letter_code
_entity_poly.pdbx_strand_id
1 'polypeptide(L)'
;MPEPDTLPDLPADGSSEELRARVAELEQRVRQAEERRRALLHIMGDLHDSNKRLGEQRKAMLHILKDSHRSNLRLEDSRKAMIHIMGDLRETTAEMERREHELRQKQEQLVQAGKLATLGELTTGVAHELNNPLNNIGLFVGNVIDRVEAGEEDLNRIVEDLERVVEQVQKATEIITHLRTFGRAAPVSLEPVAVQEVIDRALSLVQEQLRLRQISVTLDFLPESPVVLGNAIQLEQVFINLLTNARDALEASERKEVHIACSVGDDIVVVFRDTGRGIPDGLEQRIFDPFFTTKDVGSGTGLGLSITYGIVQEHGGEITVENRPGEGASFTIALPRAHDASGNGH
;
A
#
# COMPACT_ATOMS: atom_id res chain seq x y z
N MET A 1 -18.25 -37.11 87.72
CA MET A 1 -18.23 -38.40 88.49
C MET A 1 -19.71 -38.70 88.83
N PRO A 2 -20.34 -39.71 88.25
CA PRO A 2 -21.59 -40.24 88.73
C PRO A 2 -21.35 -41.15 89.97
N GLU A 3 -22.15 -40.95 90.97
CA GLU A 3 -22.19 -41.71 92.20
C GLU A 3 -22.28 -43.23 91.91
N PRO A 4 -21.66 -44.07 92.78
CA PRO A 4 -21.76 -45.54 92.64
C PRO A 4 -23.19 -45.96 92.92
N ASP A 5 -23.81 -46.61 91.96
CA ASP A 5 -25.10 -47.34 92.11
C ASP A 5 -24.97 -48.36 93.26
N THR A 6 -25.62 -48.03 94.35
CA THR A 6 -25.83 -48.95 95.47
C THR A 6 -26.65 -50.13 94.96
N LEU A 7 -26.02 -51.32 95.07
CA LEU A 7 -26.70 -52.58 94.84
C LEU A 7 -27.90 -52.70 95.80
N PRO A 8 -29.09 -52.98 95.34
CA PRO A 8 -30.24 -53.20 96.16
C PRO A 8 -30.02 -54.56 96.97
N ASP A 9 -30.32 -54.42 98.29
CA ASP A 9 -30.31 -55.58 99.21
C ASP A 9 -31.11 -56.76 98.60
N LEU A 10 -30.54 -57.95 98.62
CA LEU A 10 -31.18 -59.18 98.20
C LEU A 10 -32.16 -59.60 99.34
N PRO A 11 -33.43 -59.80 99.10
CA PRO A 11 -34.32 -60.39 100.09
C PRO A 11 -34.02 -61.84 100.32
N ALA A 12 -33.90 -62.19 101.59
CA ALA A 12 -33.45 -63.50 102.04
C ALA A 12 -34.52 -64.59 101.96
N ASP A 13 -35.61 -64.48 101.21
CA ASP A 13 -36.59 -65.54 101.03
C ASP A 13 -37.39 -65.34 99.76
N GLY A 14 -36.74 -65.50 98.67
CA GLY A 14 -37.45 -65.54 97.37
C GLY A 14 -37.58 -66.93 96.83
N SER A 15 -38.81 -67.30 96.48
CA SER A 15 -39.07 -68.58 95.82
C SER A 15 -38.15 -68.77 94.59
N SER A 16 -37.75 -70.02 94.31
CA SER A 16 -36.87 -70.38 93.17
C SER A 16 -37.30 -69.80 91.81
N GLU A 17 -38.57 -69.43 91.68
CA GLU A 17 -39.18 -68.83 90.51
C GLU A 17 -38.90 -67.34 90.39
N GLU A 18 -38.97 -66.58 91.57
CA GLU A 18 -38.62 -65.13 91.57
C GLU A 18 -37.11 -64.90 91.23
N LEU A 19 -36.20 -65.76 91.74
CA LEU A 19 -34.85 -65.67 91.38
C LEU A 19 -34.60 -65.94 89.90
N ARG A 20 -35.26 -66.92 89.27
CA ARG A 20 -35.20 -67.23 87.84
C ARG A 20 -35.74 -66.08 87.02
N ALA A 21 -36.88 -65.46 87.44
CA ALA A 21 -37.41 -64.29 86.75
C ALA A 21 -36.47 -63.08 86.82
N ARG A 22 -35.77 -62.91 87.97
CA ARG A 22 -34.80 -61.80 88.12
C ARG A 22 -33.54 -62.01 87.33
N VAL A 23 -33.05 -63.27 87.21
CA VAL A 23 -31.94 -63.64 86.38
C VAL A 23 -32.30 -63.44 84.93
N ALA A 24 -33.47 -63.87 84.48
CA ALA A 24 -33.93 -63.64 83.10
C ALA A 24 -34.04 -62.14 82.74
N GLU A 25 -34.56 -61.29 83.70
CA GLU A 25 -34.59 -59.86 83.55
C GLU A 25 -33.17 -59.24 83.41
N LEU A 26 -32.25 -59.64 84.26
CA LEU A 26 -30.83 -59.21 84.20
C LEU A 26 -30.16 -59.63 82.89
N GLU A 27 -30.37 -60.88 82.46
CA GLU A 27 -29.85 -61.39 81.19
C GLU A 27 -30.39 -60.60 80.03
N GLN A 28 -31.67 -60.19 80.05
CA GLN A 28 -32.28 -59.32 79.01
C GLN A 28 -31.66 -57.93 79.04
N ARG A 29 -31.46 -57.32 80.22
CA ARG A 29 -30.76 -56.05 80.37
C ARG A 29 -29.30 -56.12 79.89
N VAL A 30 -28.62 -57.15 80.16
CA VAL A 30 -27.23 -57.40 79.68
C VAL A 30 -27.24 -57.49 78.14
N ARG A 31 -28.14 -58.27 77.54
CA ARG A 31 -28.27 -58.40 76.11
C ARG A 31 -28.55 -57.03 75.45
N GLN A 32 -29.51 -56.25 76.00
CA GLN A 32 -29.78 -54.90 75.51
C GLN A 32 -28.58 -53.96 75.67
N ALA A 33 -27.85 -54.05 76.78
CA ALA A 33 -26.62 -53.26 76.95
C ALA A 33 -25.51 -53.61 75.94
N GLU A 34 -25.37 -54.93 75.68
CA GLU A 34 -24.42 -55.38 74.62
C GLU A 34 -24.81 -54.96 73.24
N GLU A 35 -26.11 -55.01 72.91
CA GLU A 35 -26.61 -54.49 71.59
C GLU A 35 -26.35 -53.01 71.48
N ARG A 36 -26.70 -52.21 72.51
CA ARG A 36 -26.40 -50.76 72.54
C ARG A 36 -24.90 -50.51 72.42
N ARG A 37 -24.06 -51.26 73.09
CA ARG A 37 -22.59 -51.16 73.01
C ARG A 37 -22.11 -51.42 71.56
N ARG A 38 -22.65 -52.47 70.90
CA ARG A 38 -22.26 -52.80 69.51
C ARG A 38 -22.69 -51.70 68.58
N ALA A 39 -23.91 -51.15 68.74
CA ALA A 39 -24.44 -50.03 67.97
C ALA A 39 -23.58 -48.78 68.14
N LEU A 40 -23.17 -48.41 69.35
CA LEU A 40 -22.29 -47.29 69.65
C LEU A 40 -20.90 -47.49 69.03
N LEU A 41 -20.31 -48.66 69.07
CA LEU A 41 -19.03 -48.98 68.46
C LEU A 41 -19.11 -48.83 66.93
N HIS A 42 -20.24 -49.21 66.30
CA HIS A 42 -20.47 -49.03 64.87
C HIS A 42 -20.56 -47.53 64.49
N ILE A 43 -21.35 -46.78 65.26
CA ILE A 43 -21.48 -45.31 65.07
C ILE A 43 -20.11 -44.62 65.25
N MET A 44 -19.33 -45.02 66.27
CA MET A 44 -17.97 -44.49 66.47
C MET A 44 -17.05 -44.80 65.28
N GLY A 45 -17.16 -45.99 64.68
CA GLY A 45 -16.43 -46.39 63.47
C GLY A 45 -16.79 -45.48 62.27
N ASP A 46 -18.08 -45.35 62.04
CA ASP A 46 -18.61 -44.51 60.95
C ASP A 46 -18.19 -43.04 61.14
N LEU A 47 -18.24 -42.50 62.35
CA LEU A 47 -17.80 -41.15 62.67
C LEU A 47 -16.29 -41.00 62.46
N HIS A 48 -15.48 -42.01 62.84
CA HIS A 48 -14.04 -41.98 62.58
C HIS A 48 -13.73 -41.92 61.07
N ASP A 49 -14.38 -42.78 60.28
CA ASP A 49 -14.19 -42.84 58.84
C ASP A 49 -14.67 -41.52 58.15
N SER A 50 -15.81 -40.97 58.64
CA SER A 50 -16.30 -39.69 58.17
C SER A 50 -15.32 -38.56 58.45
N ASN A 51 -14.77 -38.50 59.68
CA ASN A 51 -13.76 -37.50 60.03
C ASN A 51 -12.47 -37.66 59.24
N LYS A 52 -12.02 -38.89 58.92
CA LYS A 52 -10.89 -39.16 58.07
C LYS A 52 -11.14 -38.64 56.64
N ARG A 53 -12.30 -38.93 56.04
CA ARG A 53 -12.73 -38.40 54.72
C ARG A 53 -12.76 -36.87 54.67
N LEU A 54 -13.34 -36.23 55.71
CA LEU A 54 -13.35 -34.79 55.86
C LEU A 54 -11.91 -34.22 55.91
N GLY A 55 -11.01 -34.85 56.60
CA GLY A 55 -9.60 -34.48 56.67
C GLY A 55 -8.91 -34.54 55.29
N GLU A 56 -9.17 -35.59 54.50
CA GLU A 56 -8.66 -35.76 53.15
C GLU A 56 -9.24 -34.70 52.19
N GLN A 57 -10.57 -34.47 52.26
CA GLN A 57 -11.24 -33.42 51.47
C GLN A 57 -10.69 -32.02 51.79
N ARG A 58 -10.46 -31.70 53.06
CA ARG A 58 -9.86 -30.44 53.51
C ARG A 58 -8.44 -30.26 52.94
N LYS A 59 -7.62 -31.29 52.91
CA LYS A 59 -6.27 -31.27 52.31
C LYS A 59 -6.35 -31.02 50.79
N ALA A 60 -7.24 -31.73 50.09
CA ALA A 60 -7.45 -31.54 48.65
C ALA A 60 -7.93 -30.11 48.32
N MET A 61 -8.86 -29.57 49.12
CA MET A 61 -9.35 -28.19 48.93
C MET A 61 -8.25 -27.15 49.13
N LEU A 62 -7.38 -27.33 50.14
CA LEU A 62 -6.23 -26.44 50.35
C LEU A 62 -5.24 -26.50 49.20
N HIS A 63 -5.06 -27.65 48.57
CA HIS A 63 -4.21 -27.81 47.39
C HIS A 63 -4.81 -27.03 46.19
N ILE A 64 -6.09 -27.22 45.93
CA ILE A 64 -6.80 -26.50 44.86
C ILE A 64 -6.73 -24.98 45.07
N LEU A 65 -6.96 -24.49 46.29
CA LEU A 65 -6.87 -23.07 46.61
C LEU A 65 -5.46 -22.51 46.35
N LYS A 66 -4.43 -23.28 46.72
CA LYS A 66 -3.03 -22.87 46.48
C LYS A 66 -2.67 -22.82 45.00
N ASP A 67 -3.15 -23.79 44.22
CA ASP A 67 -2.95 -23.81 42.76
C ASP A 67 -3.74 -22.69 42.05
N SER A 68 -4.98 -22.43 42.48
CA SER A 68 -5.79 -21.32 41.99
C SER A 68 -5.11 -19.98 42.29
N HIS A 69 -4.59 -19.78 43.50
CA HIS A 69 -3.87 -18.56 43.84
C HIS A 69 -2.62 -18.38 42.97
N ARG A 70 -1.83 -19.44 42.72
CA ARG A 70 -0.67 -19.41 41.85
C ARG A 70 -1.03 -19.12 40.41
N SER A 71 -2.16 -19.67 39.95
CA SER A 71 -2.69 -19.37 38.58
C SER A 71 -3.09 -17.91 38.45
N ASN A 72 -3.77 -17.35 39.43
CA ASN A 72 -4.17 -15.94 39.44
C ASN A 72 -2.95 -15.00 39.39
N LEU A 73 -1.90 -15.27 40.14
CA LEU A 73 -0.66 -14.49 40.08
C LEU A 73 -0.03 -14.53 38.68
N ARG A 74 0.01 -15.69 38.04
CA ARG A 74 0.51 -15.82 36.65
C ARG A 74 -0.35 -15.01 35.64
N LEU A 75 -1.68 -15.02 35.82
CA LEU A 75 -2.59 -14.25 35.00
C LEU A 75 -2.36 -12.74 35.18
N GLU A 76 -2.13 -12.26 36.40
CA GLU A 76 -1.79 -10.86 36.66
C GLU A 76 -0.47 -10.45 35.99
N ASP A 77 0.56 -11.28 36.09
CA ASP A 77 1.85 -11.00 35.44
C ASP A 77 1.72 -11.01 33.91
N SER A 78 0.98 -11.96 33.36
CA SER A 78 0.68 -12.01 31.92
C SER A 78 -0.11 -10.79 31.45
N ARG A 79 -1.08 -10.33 32.26
CA ARG A 79 -1.84 -9.11 31.97
C ARG A 79 -0.95 -7.86 31.94
N LYS A 80 -0.03 -7.73 32.90
CA LYS A 80 0.92 -6.61 32.94
C LYS A 80 1.84 -6.62 31.72
N ALA A 81 2.38 -7.79 31.35
CA ALA A 81 3.19 -7.96 30.16
C ALA A 81 2.43 -7.60 28.87
N MET A 82 1.16 -8.02 28.75
CA MET A 82 0.29 -7.69 27.61
C MET A 82 0.05 -6.17 27.49
N ILE A 83 -0.18 -5.48 28.60
CA ILE A 83 -0.37 -4.01 28.61
C ILE A 83 0.91 -3.32 28.14
N HIS A 84 2.09 -3.80 28.55
CA HIS A 84 3.36 -3.25 28.11
C HIS A 84 3.58 -3.43 26.60
N ILE A 85 3.39 -4.67 26.10
CA ILE A 85 3.47 -4.96 24.66
C ILE A 85 2.48 -4.14 23.84
N MET A 86 1.26 -3.94 24.33
CA MET A 86 0.27 -3.08 23.66
C MET A 86 0.71 -1.61 23.63
N GLY A 87 1.40 -1.14 24.68
CA GLY A 87 2.01 0.20 24.71
C GLY A 87 3.09 0.36 23.65
N ASP A 88 4.04 -0.57 23.61
CA ASP A 88 5.14 -0.58 22.64
C ASP A 88 4.63 -0.69 21.20
N LEU A 89 3.61 -1.51 20.98
CA LEU A 89 2.99 -1.68 19.66
C LEU A 89 2.33 -0.37 19.19
N ARG A 90 1.64 0.35 20.07
CA ARG A 90 1.03 1.63 19.73
C ARG A 90 2.08 2.69 19.38
N GLU A 91 3.17 2.74 20.15
CA GLU A 91 4.26 3.67 19.90
C GLU A 91 4.94 3.39 18.55
N THR A 92 5.26 2.12 18.27
CA THR A 92 5.85 1.72 16.98
C THR A 92 4.93 1.98 15.81
N THR A 93 3.61 1.75 15.95
CA THR A 93 2.63 2.05 14.90
C THR A 93 2.59 3.55 14.61
N ALA A 94 2.54 4.39 15.65
CA ALA A 94 2.52 5.84 15.49
C ALA A 94 3.83 6.38 14.87
N GLU A 95 4.97 5.76 15.18
CA GLU A 95 6.25 6.10 14.55
C GLU A 95 6.28 5.69 13.06
N MET A 96 5.76 4.51 12.72
CA MET A 96 5.64 4.06 11.33
C MET A 96 4.76 5.00 10.50
N GLU A 97 3.59 5.40 11.01
CA GLU A 97 2.70 6.35 10.34
C GLU A 97 3.39 7.71 10.09
N ARG A 98 4.17 8.21 11.06
CA ARG A 98 4.95 9.45 10.88
C ARG A 98 6.00 9.31 9.79
N ARG A 99 6.76 8.21 9.80
CA ARG A 99 7.79 7.94 8.78
C ARG A 99 7.18 7.78 7.39
N GLU A 100 6.04 7.11 7.28
CA GLU A 100 5.32 6.97 6.02
C GLU A 100 4.90 8.34 5.47
N HIS A 101 4.35 9.20 6.34
CA HIS A 101 3.97 10.56 5.95
C HIS A 101 5.18 11.41 5.50
N GLU A 102 6.30 11.33 6.24
CA GLU A 102 7.54 12.02 5.87
C GLU A 102 8.11 11.53 4.53
N LEU A 103 8.10 10.22 4.31
CA LEU A 103 8.55 9.62 3.05
C LEU A 103 7.69 10.08 1.88
N ARG A 104 6.37 10.09 2.05
CA ARG A 104 5.43 10.58 1.04
C ARG A 104 5.68 12.04 0.68
N GLN A 105 5.89 12.91 1.68
CA GLN A 105 6.22 14.32 1.43
C GLN A 105 7.54 14.47 0.66
N LYS A 106 8.57 13.70 1.02
CA LYS A 106 9.86 13.74 0.30
C LYS A 106 9.72 13.24 -1.12
N GLN A 107 8.91 12.22 -1.36
CA GLN A 107 8.63 11.70 -2.69
C GLN A 107 7.92 12.76 -3.55
N GLU A 108 6.89 13.43 -3.01
CA GLU A 108 6.22 14.55 -3.70
C GLU A 108 7.20 15.69 -4.04
N GLN A 109 8.13 16.04 -3.12
CA GLN A 109 9.17 17.04 -3.37
C GLN A 109 10.14 16.61 -4.48
N LEU A 110 10.55 15.33 -4.51
CA LEU A 110 11.43 14.80 -5.56
C LEU A 110 10.74 14.80 -6.93
N VAL A 111 9.47 14.40 -7.00
CA VAL A 111 8.68 14.48 -8.23
C VAL A 111 8.57 15.91 -8.72
N GLN A 112 8.31 16.86 -7.83
CA GLN A 112 8.24 18.28 -8.18
C GLN A 112 9.60 18.83 -8.66
N ALA A 113 10.69 18.48 -7.98
CA ALA A 113 12.04 18.87 -8.40
C ALA A 113 12.39 18.29 -9.77
N GLY A 114 12.01 17.05 -10.04
CA GLY A 114 12.20 16.42 -11.36
C GLY A 114 11.39 17.08 -12.46
N LYS A 115 10.13 17.48 -12.19
CA LYS A 115 9.33 18.26 -13.14
C LYS A 115 10.03 19.57 -13.51
N LEU A 116 10.54 20.29 -12.50
CA LEU A 116 11.26 21.54 -12.74
C LEU A 116 12.56 21.32 -13.50
N ALA A 117 13.28 20.26 -13.23
CA ALA A 117 14.50 19.90 -13.95
C ALA A 117 14.19 19.57 -15.42
N THR A 118 13.17 18.74 -15.68
CA THR A 118 12.72 18.43 -17.05
C THR A 118 12.26 19.69 -17.78
N LEU A 119 11.49 20.56 -17.11
CA LEU A 119 11.09 21.86 -17.69
C LEU A 119 12.30 22.73 -18.04
N GLY A 120 13.33 22.75 -17.18
CA GLY A 120 14.61 23.45 -17.45
C GLY A 120 15.29 22.94 -18.72
N GLU A 121 15.35 21.63 -18.90
CA GLU A 121 15.92 21.00 -20.11
C GLU A 121 15.09 21.31 -21.37
N LEU A 122 13.77 21.38 -21.21
CA LEU A 122 12.85 21.69 -22.32
C LEU A 122 12.79 23.17 -22.66
N THR A 123 13.35 24.09 -21.85
CA THR A 123 13.16 25.56 -21.98
C THR A 123 13.49 26.06 -23.39
N THR A 124 14.57 25.56 -24.01
CA THR A 124 14.96 25.97 -25.37
C THR A 124 13.94 25.50 -26.42
N GLY A 125 13.45 24.26 -26.31
CA GLY A 125 12.45 23.72 -27.24
C GLY A 125 11.11 24.44 -27.11
N VAL A 126 10.68 24.67 -25.87
CA VAL A 126 9.45 25.42 -25.57
C VAL A 126 9.51 26.84 -26.10
N ALA A 127 10.65 27.52 -25.93
CA ALA A 127 10.84 28.85 -26.51
C ALA A 127 10.71 28.84 -28.03
N HIS A 128 11.25 27.84 -28.71
CA HIS A 128 11.09 27.64 -30.14
C HIS A 128 9.64 27.36 -30.55
N GLU A 129 8.97 26.48 -29.82
CA GLU A 129 7.55 26.13 -30.07
C GLU A 129 6.61 27.32 -29.84
N LEU A 130 6.87 28.17 -28.84
CA LEU A 130 6.11 29.41 -28.63
C LEU A 130 6.42 30.49 -29.70
N ASN A 131 7.68 30.59 -30.10
CA ASN A 131 8.06 31.59 -31.13
C ASN A 131 7.48 31.24 -32.51
N ASN A 132 7.24 29.98 -32.84
CA ASN A 132 6.64 29.58 -34.11
C ASN A 132 5.25 30.17 -34.33
N PRO A 133 4.23 29.94 -33.46
CA PRO A 133 2.93 30.58 -33.63
C PRO A 133 3.00 32.12 -33.54
N LEU A 134 3.86 32.69 -32.68
CA LEU A 134 4.02 34.13 -32.56
C LEU A 134 4.58 34.76 -33.86
N ASN A 135 5.58 34.14 -34.49
CA ASN A 135 6.12 34.56 -35.75
C ASN A 135 5.09 34.45 -36.88
N ASN A 136 4.29 33.38 -36.91
CA ASN A 136 3.23 33.19 -37.88
C ASN A 136 2.13 34.25 -37.70
N ILE A 137 1.77 34.59 -36.45
CA ILE A 137 0.85 35.71 -36.17
C ILE A 137 1.39 36.99 -36.76
N GLY A 138 2.68 37.30 -36.50
CA GLY A 138 3.33 38.50 -37.05
C GLY A 138 3.30 38.53 -38.59
N LEU A 139 3.58 37.37 -39.22
CA LEU A 139 3.54 37.26 -40.69
C LEU A 139 2.13 37.48 -41.26
N PHE A 140 1.12 36.79 -40.72
CA PHE A 140 -0.25 36.94 -41.24
C PHE A 140 -0.82 38.35 -41.00
N VAL A 141 -0.55 38.93 -39.83
CA VAL A 141 -0.95 40.34 -39.56
C VAL A 141 -0.21 41.29 -40.49
N GLY A 142 1.09 41.09 -40.77
CA GLY A 142 1.84 41.86 -41.73
C GLY A 142 1.22 41.80 -43.15
N ASN A 143 0.90 40.57 -43.60
CA ASN A 143 0.22 40.38 -44.89
C ASN A 143 -1.12 41.15 -44.97
N VAL A 144 -1.91 41.15 -43.92
CA VAL A 144 -3.17 41.89 -43.85
C VAL A 144 -2.91 43.38 -43.96
N ILE A 145 -1.92 43.92 -43.25
CA ILE A 145 -1.58 45.37 -43.31
C ILE A 145 -1.13 45.75 -44.72
N ASP A 146 -0.21 45.00 -45.32
CA ASP A 146 0.35 45.24 -46.64
C ASP A 146 -0.76 45.25 -47.72
N ARG A 147 -1.74 44.32 -47.63
CA ARG A 147 -2.88 44.26 -48.56
C ARG A 147 -3.81 45.46 -48.42
N VAL A 148 -4.11 45.87 -47.18
CA VAL A 148 -4.93 47.00 -46.87
C VAL A 148 -4.27 48.30 -47.39
N GLU A 149 -2.95 48.48 -47.21
CA GLU A 149 -2.18 49.60 -47.69
C GLU A 149 -2.08 49.64 -49.23
N ALA A 150 -2.03 48.47 -49.87
CA ALA A 150 -2.04 48.31 -51.31
C ALA A 150 -3.42 48.58 -51.94
N GLY A 151 -4.48 48.78 -51.15
CA GLY A 151 -5.84 49.00 -51.63
C GLY A 151 -6.48 47.73 -52.21
N GLU A 152 -6.09 46.57 -51.77
CA GLU A 152 -6.67 45.29 -52.18
C GLU A 152 -8.10 45.16 -51.65
N GLU A 153 -9.08 45.00 -52.55
CA GLU A 153 -10.51 44.89 -52.20
C GLU A 153 -10.98 43.47 -51.91
N ASP A 154 -10.07 42.47 -51.98
CA ASP A 154 -10.41 41.09 -51.71
C ASP A 154 -10.51 40.79 -50.19
N LEU A 155 -11.68 41.09 -49.62
CA LEU A 155 -11.99 40.87 -48.21
C LEU A 155 -11.89 39.41 -47.81
N ASN A 156 -12.09 38.44 -48.71
CA ASN A 156 -12.03 37.02 -48.39
C ASN A 156 -10.60 36.61 -47.98
N ARG A 157 -9.57 37.09 -48.68
CA ARG A 157 -8.17 36.84 -48.34
C ARG A 157 -7.75 37.46 -47.03
N ILE A 158 -8.26 38.65 -46.72
CA ILE A 158 -8.03 39.31 -45.43
C ILE A 158 -8.64 38.48 -44.30
N VAL A 159 -9.87 37.96 -44.48
CA VAL A 159 -10.54 37.10 -43.52
C VAL A 159 -9.79 35.80 -43.34
N GLU A 160 -9.34 35.12 -44.41
CA GLU A 160 -8.52 33.92 -44.35
C GLU A 160 -7.23 34.13 -43.55
N ASP A 161 -6.49 35.21 -43.75
CA ASP A 161 -5.27 35.52 -43.01
C ASP A 161 -5.57 35.79 -41.51
N LEU A 162 -6.69 36.46 -41.19
CA LEU A 162 -7.14 36.67 -39.81
C LEU A 162 -7.59 35.37 -39.12
N GLU A 163 -8.26 34.46 -39.82
CA GLU A 163 -8.61 33.13 -39.31
C GLU A 163 -7.35 32.32 -38.94
N ARG A 164 -6.33 32.38 -39.81
CA ARG A 164 -5.01 31.78 -39.51
C ARG A 164 -4.35 32.39 -38.26
N VAL A 165 -4.48 33.72 -38.06
CA VAL A 165 -4.02 34.36 -36.82
C VAL A 165 -4.73 33.78 -35.60
N VAL A 166 -6.04 33.59 -35.64
CA VAL A 166 -6.83 33.01 -34.54
C VAL A 166 -6.37 31.58 -34.24
N GLU A 167 -6.14 30.76 -35.27
CA GLU A 167 -5.60 29.41 -35.10
C GLU A 167 -4.22 29.40 -34.39
N GLN A 168 -3.32 30.31 -34.78
CA GLN A 168 -2.00 30.42 -34.13
C GLN A 168 -2.09 30.89 -32.68
N VAL A 169 -3.01 31.79 -32.36
CA VAL A 169 -3.29 32.23 -30.97
C VAL A 169 -3.79 31.05 -30.12
N GLN A 170 -4.69 30.22 -30.65
CA GLN A 170 -5.18 29.03 -29.98
C GLN A 170 -4.02 28.06 -29.71
N LYS A 171 -3.17 27.81 -30.70
CA LYS A 171 -2.00 26.93 -30.57
C LYS A 171 -1.00 27.42 -29.50
N ALA A 172 -0.71 28.72 -29.46
CA ALA A 172 0.13 29.30 -28.42
C ALA A 172 -0.49 29.17 -27.03
N THR A 173 -1.81 29.35 -26.92
CA THR A 173 -2.56 29.20 -25.66
C THR A 173 -2.53 27.75 -25.14
N GLU A 174 -2.65 26.77 -26.02
CA GLU A 174 -2.52 25.33 -25.68
C GLU A 174 -1.13 25.01 -25.13
N ILE A 175 -0.06 25.47 -25.79
CA ILE A 175 1.32 25.27 -25.31
C ILE A 175 1.50 25.88 -23.92
N ILE A 176 1.06 27.12 -23.69
CA ILE A 176 1.15 27.79 -22.37
C ILE A 176 0.35 27.04 -21.32
N THR A 177 -0.83 26.54 -21.66
CA THR A 177 -1.70 25.78 -20.73
C THR A 177 -1.07 24.46 -20.36
N HIS A 178 -0.49 23.72 -21.30
CA HIS A 178 0.25 22.47 -21.05
C HIS A 178 1.43 22.72 -20.10
N LEU A 179 2.25 23.75 -20.36
CA LEU A 179 3.39 24.11 -19.51
C LEU A 179 2.97 24.47 -18.09
N ARG A 180 1.91 25.26 -17.95
CA ARG A 180 1.37 25.65 -16.65
C ARG A 180 0.85 24.45 -15.86
N THR A 181 0.19 23.50 -16.54
CA THR A 181 -0.37 22.31 -15.95
C THR A 181 0.75 21.35 -15.55
N PHE A 182 1.78 21.18 -16.38
CA PHE A 182 2.95 20.36 -16.10
C PHE A 182 3.74 20.87 -14.87
N GLY A 183 3.93 22.19 -14.73
CA GLY A 183 4.65 22.79 -13.60
C GLY A 183 3.88 22.79 -12.27
N ARG A 184 2.59 22.46 -12.28
CA ARG A 184 1.74 22.53 -11.10
C ARG A 184 1.82 21.21 -10.29
N ALA A 185 1.90 21.32 -8.96
CA ALA A 185 1.64 20.17 -8.08
C ALA A 185 0.15 19.82 -8.21
N ALA A 186 -0.17 18.76 -8.97
CA ALA A 186 -1.53 18.28 -9.07
C ALA A 186 -1.81 17.32 -7.90
N PRO A 187 -2.99 17.40 -7.25
CA PRO A 187 -3.44 16.33 -6.38
C PRO A 187 -3.55 15.05 -7.21
N VAL A 188 -3.15 13.93 -6.63
CA VAL A 188 -3.21 12.61 -7.28
C VAL A 188 -4.67 12.16 -7.33
N SER A 189 -5.44 12.70 -8.30
CA SER A 189 -6.73 12.13 -8.67
C SER A 189 -6.50 11.17 -9.84
N LEU A 190 -6.88 9.92 -9.65
CA LEU A 190 -6.87 8.93 -10.73
C LEU A 190 -8.18 9.07 -11.50
N GLU A 191 -8.08 9.33 -12.79
CA GLU A 191 -9.20 9.49 -13.72
C GLU A 191 -9.02 8.56 -14.92
N PRO A 192 -10.08 8.24 -15.68
CA PRO A 192 -9.93 7.54 -16.94
C PRO A 192 -9.07 8.37 -17.92
N VAL A 193 -7.96 7.81 -18.36
CA VAL A 193 -6.98 8.49 -19.23
C VAL A 193 -6.74 7.66 -20.48
N ALA A 194 -6.94 8.27 -21.65
CA ALA A 194 -6.62 7.71 -22.95
C ALA A 194 -5.09 7.77 -23.18
N VAL A 195 -4.42 6.62 -23.16
CA VAL A 195 -2.95 6.53 -23.12
C VAL A 195 -2.31 7.16 -24.37
N GLN A 196 -2.87 6.88 -25.55
CA GLN A 196 -2.31 7.38 -26.81
C GLN A 196 -2.39 8.92 -26.91
N GLU A 197 -3.47 9.52 -26.41
CA GLU A 197 -3.61 10.99 -26.35
C GLU A 197 -2.56 11.63 -25.46
N VAL A 198 -2.18 10.95 -24.35
CA VAL A 198 -1.11 11.44 -23.46
C VAL A 198 0.26 11.35 -24.15
N ILE A 199 0.50 10.27 -24.90
CA ILE A 199 1.73 10.13 -25.69
C ILE A 199 1.81 11.22 -26.77
N ASP A 200 0.72 11.52 -27.47
CA ASP A 200 0.67 12.58 -28.48
C ASP A 200 0.96 13.96 -27.88
N ARG A 201 0.41 14.26 -26.69
CA ARG A 201 0.75 15.51 -25.96
C ARG A 201 2.23 15.57 -25.59
N ALA A 202 2.78 14.47 -25.04
CA ALA A 202 4.20 14.40 -24.72
C ALA A 202 5.09 14.60 -25.95
N LEU A 203 4.72 13.97 -27.07
CA LEU A 203 5.42 14.14 -28.35
C LEU A 203 5.39 15.58 -28.84
N SER A 204 4.24 16.26 -28.74
CA SER A 204 4.13 17.64 -29.19
C SER A 204 5.11 18.58 -28.47
N LEU A 205 5.38 18.34 -27.18
CA LEU A 205 6.33 19.14 -26.38
C LEU A 205 7.80 18.93 -26.75
N VAL A 206 8.15 17.77 -27.31
CA VAL A 206 9.54 17.44 -27.66
C VAL A 206 9.79 17.39 -29.17
N GLN A 207 8.75 17.52 -29.98
CA GLN A 207 8.78 17.32 -31.43
C GLN A 207 9.85 18.17 -32.12
N GLU A 208 9.96 19.44 -31.78
CA GLU A 208 10.96 20.34 -32.40
C GLU A 208 12.39 19.93 -32.02
N GLN A 209 12.61 19.48 -30.78
CA GLN A 209 13.93 18.98 -30.36
C GLN A 209 14.32 17.71 -31.10
N LEU A 210 13.38 16.79 -31.32
CA LEU A 210 13.59 15.57 -32.10
C LEU A 210 13.86 15.91 -33.56
N ARG A 211 13.09 16.84 -34.14
CA ARG A 211 13.27 17.32 -35.53
C ARG A 211 14.65 17.97 -35.77
N LEU A 212 15.08 18.87 -34.88
CA LEU A 212 16.38 19.53 -34.97
C LEU A 212 17.56 18.53 -34.90
N ARG A 213 17.38 17.39 -34.20
CA ARG A 213 18.39 16.32 -34.11
C ARG A 213 18.20 15.23 -35.16
N GLN A 214 17.28 15.41 -36.11
CA GLN A 214 16.97 14.47 -37.19
C GLN A 214 16.53 13.10 -36.68
N ILE A 215 15.79 13.06 -35.57
CA ILE A 215 15.25 11.83 -34.99
C ILE A 215 13.86 11.61 -35.58
N SER A 216 13.66 10.45 -36.22
CA SER A 216 12.35 10.01 -36.71
C SER A 216 11.60 9.24 -35.65
N VAL A 217 10.30 9.52 -35.49
CA VAL A 217 9.42 8.84 -34.58
C VAL A 217 8.37 8.08 -35.36
N THR A 218 8.23 6.80 -35.07
CA THR A 218 7.18 5.93 -35.66
C THR A 218 6.24 5.50 -34.56
N LEU A 219 4.94 5.65 -34.80
CA LEU A 219 3.87 5.28 -33.90
C LEU A 219 3.14 4.06 -34.45
N ASP A 220 3.00 3.02 -33.62
CA ASP A 220 2.18 1.85 -33.86
C ASP A 220 1.06 1.81 -32.83
N PHE A 221 0.00 2.55 -33.14
CA PHE A 221 -1.12 2.77 -32.27
C PHE A 221 -2.34 1.96 -32.70
N LEU A 222 -3.15 1.60 -31.71
CA LEU A 222 -4.44 0.96 -31.91
C LEU A 222 -5.45 1.95 -32.51
N PRO A 223 -6.47 1.48 -33.25
CA PRO A 223 -7.54 2.33 -33.77
C PRO A 223 -8.29 3.12 -32.70
N GLU A 224 -8.44 2.51 -31.52
CA GLU A 224 -9.03 3.16 -30.34
C GLU A 224 -7.99 3.24 -29.23
N SER A 225 -7.86 4.41 -28.63
CA SER A 225 -6.93 4.63 -27.54
C SER A 225 -7.35 3.86 -26.30
N PRO A 226 -6.51 2.95 -25.77
CA PRO A 226 -6.81 2.24 -24.53
C PRO A 226 -6.82 3.20 -23.33
N VAL A 227 -7.69 2.90 -22.36
CA VAL A 227 -7.94 3.73 -21.19
C VAL A 227 -7.40 3.08 -19.93
N VAL A 228 -6.60 3.81 -19.18
CA VAL A 228 -6.11 3.47 -17.84
C VAL A 228 -6.76 4.36 -16.78
N LEU A 229 -6.82 3.89 -15.54
CA LEU A 229 -7.14 4.76 -14.42
C LEU A 229 -5.83 5.41 -13.94
N GLY A 230 -5.70 6.72 -14.16
CA GLY A 230 -4.42 7.38 -13.91
C GLY A 230 -4.50 8.90 -13.82
N ASN A 231 -3.36 9.53 -13.62
CA ASN A 231 -3.20 10.98 -13.70
C ASN A 231 -2.50 11.34 -15.02
N ALA A 232 -3.22 12.02 -15.90
CA ALA A 232 -2.73 12.35 -17.25
C ALA A 232 -1.42 13.14 -17.23
N ILE A 233 -1.21 14.04 -16.24
CA ILE A 233 -0.01 14.87 -16.13
C ILE A 233 1.19 14.02 -15.69
N GLN A 234 1.00 13.10 -14.77
CA GLN A 234 2.06 12.18 -14.34
C GLN A 234 2.46 11.23 -15.49
N LEU A 235 1.49 10.67 -16.21
CA LEU A 235 1.76 9.82 -17.37
C LEU A 235 2.44 10.59 -18.50
N GLU A 236 2.04 11.84 -18.75
CA GLU A 236 2.71 12.72 -19.72
C GLU A 236 4.18 12.94 -19.34
N GLN A 237 4.47 13.12 -18.04
CA GLN A 237 5.86 13.22 -17.57
C GLN A 237 6.67 11.94 -17.81
N VAL A 238 6.07 10.75 -17.60
CA VAL A 238 6.70 9.47 -17.93
C VAL A 238 7.13 9.46 -19.40
N PHE A 239 6.23 9.82 -20.30
CA PHE A 239 6.51 9.76 -21.74
C PHE A 239 7.53 10.83 -22.18
N ILE A 240 7.45 12.04 -21.62
CA ILE A 240 8.48 13.09 -21.87
C ILE A 240 9.85 12.61 -21.42
N ASN A 241 9.96 12.01 -20.22
CA ASN A 241 11.23 11.50 -19.72
C ASN A 241 11.82 10.41 -20.63
N LEU A 242 10.99 9.48 -21.13
CA LEU A 242 11.46 8.43 -22.04
C LEU A 242 11.89 9.02 -23.40
N LEU A 243 11.12 9.96 -23.95
CA LEU A 243 11.44 10.63 -25.21
C LEU A 243 12.74 11.47 -25.13
N THR A 244 12.94 12.20 -24.03
CA THR A 244 14.17 12.97 -23.81
C THR A 244 15.39 12.06 -23.58
N ASN A 245 15.20 10.92 -22.91
CA ASN A 245 16.26 9.92 -22.76
C ASN A 245 16.64 9.27 -24.12
N ALA A 246 15.65 8.91 -24.94
CA ALA A 246 15.88 8.42 -26.29
C ALA A 246 16.59 9.46 -27.17
N ARG A 247 16.17 10.73 -27.12
CA ARG A 247 16.83 11.84 -27.80
C ARG A 247 18.33 11.90 -27.49
N ASP A 248 18.68 11.80 -26.20
CA ASP A 248 20.06 11.92 -25.75
C ASP A 248 20.87 10.64 -26.08
N ALA A 249 20.24 9.44 -26.03
CA ALA A 249 20.88 8.20 -26.46
C ALA A 249 21.20 8.16 -27.95
N LEU A 250 20.41 8.88 -28.76
CA LEU A 250 20.53 8.96 -30.23
C LEU A 250 21.50 10.03 -30.73
N GLU A 251 22.06 10.87 -29.84
CA GLU A 251 22.89 12.01 -30.24
C GLU A 251 24.05 11.63 -31.16
N ALA A 252 24.78 10.56 -30.81
CA ALA A 252 25.92 10.04 -31.53
C ALA A 252 25.61 8.85 -32.46
N SER A 253 24.34 8.47 -32.60
CA SER A 253 23.93 7.31 -33.39
C SER A 253 23.83 7.65 -34.88
N GLU A 254 24.25 6.71 -35.75
CA GLU A 254 24.06 6.84 -37.20
C GLU A 254 22.58 6.73 -37.58
N ARG A 255 21.89 5.76 -36.99
CA ARG A 255 20.42 5.57 -37.13
C ARG A 255 19.73 6.22 -35.99
N LYS A 256 18.86 7.17 -36.25
CA LYS A 256 18.14 7.98 -35.24
C LYS A 256 16.65 7.76 -35.30
N GLU A 257 16.21 6.67 -34.71
CA GLU A 257 14.81 6.26 -34.75
C GLU A 257 14.28 5.98 -33.32
N VAL A 258 13.06 6.39 -33.08
CA VAL A 258 12.25 6.02 -31.92
C VAL A 258 10.98 5.36 -32.43
N HIS A 259 10.67 4.20 -31.91
CA HIS A 259 9.44 3.48 -32.20
C HIS A 259 8.62 3.36 -30.91
N ILE A 260 7.34 3.78 -30.98
CA ILE A 260 6.39 3.72 -29.88
C ILE A 260 5.23 2.84 -30.31
N ALA A 261 5.03 1.75 -29.59
CA ALA A 261 3.93 0.82 -29.84
C ALA A 261 3.02 0.72 -28.61
N CYS A 262 1.71 0.59 -28.88
CA CYS A 262 0.72 0.39 -27.82
C CYS A 262 -0.07 -0.88 -28.12
N SER A 263 -0.17 -1.79 -27.16
CA SER A 263 -0.94 -3.02 -27.25
C SER A 263 -1.81 -3.24 -26.01
N VAL A 264 -2.90 -3.99 -26.18
CA VAL A 264 -3.85 -4.30 -25.11
C VAL A 264 -3.92 -5.82 -24.94
N GLY A 265 -3.63 -6.26 -23.70
CA GLY A 265 -3.81 -7.61 -23.22
C GLY A 265 -4.60 -7.59 -21.91
N ASP A 266 -4.12 -8.32 -20.90
CA ASP A 266 -4.60 -8.19 -19.52
C ASP A 266 -4.29 -6.79 -19.01
N ASP A 267 -3.11 -6.27 -19.36
CA ASP A 267 -2.67 -4.90 -19.14
C ASP A 267 -2.55 -4.13 -20.45
N ILE A 268 -2.47 -2.80 -20.36
CA ILE A 268 -2.11 -1.92 -21.46
C ILE A 268 -0.60 -1.80 -21.46
N VAL A 269 0.02 -2.26 -22.56
CA VAL A 269 1.47 -2.30 -22.71
C VAL A 269 1.90 -1.23 -23.71
N VAL A 270 2.78 -0.32 -23.27
CA VAL A 270 3.42 0.69 -24.11
C VAL A 270 4.91 0.41 -24.19
N VAL A 271 5.42 0.31 -25.40
CA VAL A 271 6.83 0.02 -25.68
C VAL A 271 7.46 1.24 -26.34
N PHE A 272 8.52 1.77 -25.72
CA PHE A 272 9.39 2.82 -26.26
C PHE A 272 10.73 2.20 -26.64
N ARG A 273 11.02 2.13 -27.93
CA ARG A 273 12.28 1.57 -28.44
C ARG A 273 13.06 2.65 -29.18
N ASP A 274 14.33 2.85 -28.83
CA ASP A 274 15.28 3.67 -29.55
C ASP A 274 16.36 2.83 -30.24
N THR A 275 17.03 3.43 -31.23
CA THR A 275 18.19 2.86 -31.92
C THR A 275 19.50 3.52 -31.46
N GLY A 276 19.54 3.94 -30.20
CA GLY A 276 20.66 4.65 -29.59
C GLY A 276 21.81 3.75 -29.16
N ARG A 277 22.70 4.32 -28.35
CA ARG A 277 23.87 3.60 -27.82
C ARG A 277 23.52 2.47 -26.84
N GLY A 278 22.26 2.36 -26.41
CA GLY A 278 21.84 1.45 -25.37
C GLY A 278 22.37 1.85 -23.97
N ILE A 279 22.22 0.92 -23.03
CA ILE A 279 22.64 1.06 -21.63
C ILE A 279 23.93 0.25 -21.45
N PRO A 280 24.96 0.76 -20.76
CA PRO A 280 26.15 -0.03 -20.44
C PRO A 280 25.81 -1.28 -19.63
N ASP A 281 26.48 -2.39 -19.90
CA ASP A 281 26.20 -3.68 -19.28
C ASP A 281 26.21 -3.63 -17.75
N GLY A 282 25.23 -4.27 -17.13
CA GLY A 282 25.09 -4.37 -15.67
C GLY A 282 24.52 -3.13 -15.00
N LEU A 283 24.07 -2.13 -15.76
CA LEU A 283 23.43 -0.92 -15.23
C LEU A 283 21.91 -0.92 -15.37
N GLU A 284 21.31 -1.95 -15.96
CA GLU A 284 19.88 -2.02 -16.29
C GLU A 284 18.97 -1.85 -15.08
N GLN A 285 19.40 -2.31 -13.91
CA GLN A 285 18.65 -2.11 -12.65
C GLN A 285 18.94 -0.74 -12.02
N ARG A 286 20.17 -0.24 -12.20
CA ARG A 286 20.62 1.00 -11.57
C ARG A 286 20.13 2.26 -12.25
N ILE A 287 19.70 2.18 -13.51
CA ILE A 287 19.17 3.36 -14.24
C ILE A 287 17.93 3.94 -13.60
N PHE A 288 17.22 3.17 -12.75
CA PHE A 288 16.06 3.62 -11.98
C PHE A 288 16.43 4.16 -10.59
N ASP A 289 17.71 4.07 -10.17
CA ASP A 289 18.15 4.65 -8.91
C ASP A 289 18.12 6.18 -8.99
N PRO A 290 17.63 6.87 -7.97
CA PRO A 290 17.67 8.33 -7.92
C PRO A 290 19.08 8.88 -8.05
N PHE A 291 19.24 9.95 -8.85
CA PHE A 291 20.52 10.62 -9.13
C PHE A 291 21.54 9.80 -9.93
N PHE A 292 21.18 8.60 -10.37
CA PHE A 292 22.04 7.83 -11.25
C PHE A 292 22.02 8.39 -12.68
N THR A 293 23.18 8.69 -13.22
CA THR A 293 23.34 9.18 -14.59
C THR A 293 24.66 8.69 -15.20
N THR A 294 24.61 8.38 -16.48
CA THR A 294 25.81 8.09 -17.30
C THR A 294 26.24 9.29 -18.15
N LYS A 295 25.57 10.43 -18.01
CA LYS A 295 25.86 11.68 -18.70
C LYS A 295 26.94 12.47 -17.95
N ASP A 296 27.62 13.39 -18.62
CA ASP A 296 28.61 14.26 -18.02
C ASP A 296 28.04 15.13 -16.92
N VAL A 297 28.89 15.54 -15.98
CA VAL A 297 28.51 16.37 -14.82
C VAL A 297 27.82 17.65 -15.31
N GLY A 298 26.58 17.83 -14.90
CA GLY A 298 25.73 18.99 -15.27
C GLY A 298 24.85 18.77 -16.51
N SER A 299 24.97 17.63 -17.21
CA SER A 299 24.18 17.32 -18.42
C SER A 299 23.00 16.38 -18.17
N GLY A 300 22.86 15.86 -16.95
CA GLY A 300 21.75 14.99 -16.55
C GLY A 300 21.51 15.03 -15.07
N THR A 301 20.25 15.17 -14.66
CA THR A 301 19.86 15.23 -13.24
C THR A 301 19.85 13.86 -12.58
N GLY A 302 19.81 12.77 -13.36
CA GLY A 302 19.66 11.39 -12.86
C GLY A 302 18.29 11.12 -12.20
N LEU A 303 17.32 12.03 -12.35
CA LEU A 303 15.99 11.90 -11.72
C LEU A 303 14.92 11.40 -12.68
N GLY A 304 15.10 11.53 -14.00
CA GLY A 304 14.05 11.24 -14.98
C GLY A 304 13.50 9.81 -14.89
N LEU A 305 14.38 8.80 -14.93
CA LEU A 305 13.95 7.39 -14.90
C LEU A 305 13.47 6.94 -13.51
N SER A 306 14.05 7.45 -12.43
CA SER A 306 13.56 7.15 -11.08
C SER A 306 12.17 7.72 -10.83
N ILE A 307 11.87 8.92 -11.35
CA ILE A 307 10.53 9.51 -11.31
C ILE A 307 9.58 8.70 -12.19
N THR A 308 10.01 8.30 -13.38
CA THR A 308 9.23 7.43 -14.28
C THR A 308 8.84 6.14 -13.57
N TYR A 309 9.79 5.47 -12.91
CA TYR A 309 9.54 4.27 -12.12
C TYR A 309 8.51 4.52 -11.00
N GLY A 310 8.70 5.58 -10.22
CA GLY A 310 7.76 5.94 -9.15
C GLY A 310 6.34 6.21 -9.64
N ILE A 311 6.20 6.98 -10.73
CA ILE A 311 4.89 7.26 -11.32
C ILE A 311 4.21 5.98 -11.82
N VAL A 312 4.93 5.11 -12.52
CA VAL A 312 4.37 3.85 -13.03
C VAL A 312 3.92 2.96 -11.89
N GLN A 313 4.70 2.85 -10.80
CA GLN A 313 4.32 2.11 -9.59
C GLN A 313 3.08 2.72 -8.90
N GLU A 314 2.98 4.05 -8.79
CA GLU A 314 1.79 4.73 -8.24
C GLU A 314 0.51 4.44 -9.04
N HIS A 315 0.65 4.12 -10.33
CA HIS A 315 -0.44 3.70 -11.21
C HIS A 315 -0.70 2.18 -11.19
N GLY A 316 -0.04 1.44 -10.27
CA GLY A 316 -0.14 -0.02 -10.17
C GLY A 316 0.47 -0.77 -11.34
N GLY A 317 1.31 -0.10 -12.15
CA GLY A 317 1.98 -0.65 -13.32
C GLY A 317 3.39 -1.14 -13.04
N GLU A 318 4.03 -1.65 -14.08
CA GLU A 318 5.42 -2.10 -14.08
C GLU A 318 6.17 -1.46 -15.26
N ILE A 319 7.44 -1.09 -15.05
CA ILE A 319 8.36 -0.67 -16.12
C ILE A 319 9.56 -1.60 -16.14
N THR A 320 9.87 -2.09 -17.33
CA THR A 320 11.02 -2.95 -17.59
C THR A 320 11.86 -2.37 -18.73
N VAL A 321 13.12 -2.79 -18.81
CA VAL A 321 14.02 -2.41 -19.89
C VAL A 321 14.68 -3.63 -20.49
N GLU A 322 14.65 -3.73 -21.82
CA GLU A 322 15.46 -4.65 -22.61
C GLU A 322 16.57 -3.83 -23.28
N ASN A 323 17.79 -4.19 -23.01
CA ASN A 323 18.97 -3.47 -23.47
C ASN A 323 19.75 -4.28 -24.50
N ARG A 324 20.18 -3.60 -25.58
CA ARG A 324 21.10 -4.12 -26.55
C ARG A 324 22.21 -3.11 -26.76
N PRO A 325 23.37 -3.26 -26.08
CA PRO A 325 24.44 -2.31 -26.15
C PRO A 325 24.89 -2.06 -27.61
N GLY A 326 24.86 -0.78 -28.04
CA GLY A 326 25.14 -0.38 -29.42
C GLY A 326 23.99 -0.52 -30.42
N GLU A 327 22.88 -1.15 -30.05
CA GLU A 327 21.69 -1.32 -30.92
C GLU A 327 20.43 -0.59 -30.36
N GLY A 328 20.56 -0.02 -29.17
CA GLY A 328 19.50 0.74 -28.51
C GLY A 328 18.90 0.09 -27.28
N ALA A 329 17.92 0.73 -26.71
CA ALA A 329 17.14 0.26 -25.56
C ALA A 329 15.65 0.20 -25.87
N SER A 330 14.94 -0.68 -25.16
CA SER A 330 13.48 -0.81 -25.24
C SER A 330 12.89 -0.76 -23.84
N PHE A 331 12.18 0.30 -23.53
CA PHE A 331 11.42 0.45 -22.28
C PHE A 331 10.01 -0.04 -22.50
N THR A 332 9.56 -0.96 -21.66
CA THR A 332 8.18 -1.51 -21.67
C THR A 332 7.47 -1.08 -20.40
N ILE A 333 6.35 -0.41 -20.57
CA ILE A 333 5.46 0.01 -19.48
C ILE A 333 4.19 -0.82 -19.57
N ALA A 334 3.84 -1.55 -18.51
CA ALA A 334 2.57 -2.24 -18.35
C ALA A 334 1.71 -1.47 -17.34
N LEU A 335 0.50 -1.07 -17.73
CA LEU A 335 -0.45 -0.36 -16.87
C LEU A 335 -1.74 -1.16 -16.77
N PRO A 336 -2.32 -1.29 -15.55
CA PRO A 336 -3.59 -1.96 -15.39
C PRO A 336 -4.68 -1.29 -16.24
N ARG A 337 -5.46 -2.10 -16.93
CA ARG A 337 -6.59 -1.61 -17.71
C ARG A 337 -7.67 -1.05 -16.78
N ALA A 338 -8.23 0.10 -17.09
CA ALA A 338 -9.43 0.56 -16.44
C ALA A 338 -10.55 -0.46 -16.72
N HIS A 339 -10.90 -1.30 -15.74
CA HIS A 339 -12.07 -2.13 -15.82
C HIS A 339 -13.29 -1.22 -15.79
N ASP A 340 -14.21 -1.40 -16.74
CA ASP A 340 -15.53 -0.78 -16.68
C ASP A 340 -16.14 -1.09 -15.30
N ALA A 341 -16.27 -0.06 -14.45
CA ALA A 341 -16.91 -0.13 -13.15
C ALA A 341 -18.43 -0.43 -13.24
N SER A 342 -18.90 -0.90 -14.38
CA SER A 342 -20.30 -1.19 -14.69
C SER A 342 -20.73 -2.66 -14.40
N GLY A 343 -19.88 -3.46 -13.78
CA GLY A 343 -20.15 -4.90 -13.59
C GLY A 343 -19.90 -5.45 -12.20
N ASN A 344 -20.43 -4.83 -11.12
CA ASN A 344 -20.72 -5.56 -9.89
C ASN A 344 -21.72 -4.76 -9.00
N GLY A 345 -22.97 -4.81 -9.39
CA GLY A 345 -24.12 -4.58 -8.53
C GLY A 345 -24.95 -5.86 -8.50
N HIS A 346 -24.61 -6.75 -7.59
CA HIS A 346 -25.53 -7.78 -7.08
C HIS A 346 -25.19 -8.05 -5.62
#